data_68d168d87f27938f6f6287745aae6f42
#
_entry.id   68d168d87f27938f6f6287745aae6f42
#
_cell.length_a   1.000
_cell.length_b   1.000
_cell.length_c   1.000
_cell.angle_alpha   90.00
_cell.angle_beta   90.00
_cell.angle_gamma   90.00
#
_symmetry.space_group_name_H-M   'P 1'
#
loop_
_entity.id
_entity.type
_entity.pdbx_description
1 polymer ?
#
loop_
_entity_poly.entity_id
_entity_poly.type
_entity_poly.pdbx_seq_one_letter_code
_entity_poly.pdbx_strand_id
1 'polypeptide(L)'
;MEYKAPSTAAITAEIEAQVIADGWMKACGGDTAYQIIKDRLQVYLRRPDDANFEQIYHCAHELSYPFPLTEGAMNEFRPLLTALIEPLDPRALRALCGKITDVIYSRFSAACDDNPLSLTPLAAFIEKVRRTHVTRIYTTNYDDFILQAAPDLYTGFANVPAAGPQQFELREFWERRDDGSVFYLHGSVHLGFPHPMPEGSEIGDLHWFHARDEARKHARFDGSDVSRMDGAQIMRTSVVTGLDKLSRLQQRPMSHYYAALAADLMQADIIYVIGSGLTDLHLNSWLREARSLSPAVPLLFIDYWNGHFLEATAFDAQRKEILLFHELRVYAKGPFGGVRVGDHWTLSPDGTSAIWDNGFQHFLAAQDELDEILSRMKSVA
;
A
#
# COMPACT_ATOMS: atom_id res chain seq x y z
N MET A 1 -21.40 -7.70 -11.04
CA MET A 1 -20.86 -7.32 -9.71
C MET A 1 -19.41 -6.98 -9.90
N GLU A 2 -19.04 -5.73 -9.77
CA GLU A 2 -17.64 -5.31 -9.91
C GLU A 2 -16.83 -5.80 -8.73
N TYR A 3 -15.72 -6.47 -9.01
CA TYR A 3 -14.71 -6.75 -8.02
C TYR A 3 -14.11 -5.41 -7.55
N LYS A 4 -14.36 -5.07 -6.30
CA LYS A 4 -13.69 -3.93 -5.66
C LYS A 4 -12.95 -4.47 -4.45
N ALA A 5 -11.61 -4.38 -4.50
CA ALA A 5 -10.88 -4.35 -3.25
C ALA A 5 -11.60 -3.31 -2.35
N PRO A 6 -11.80 -3.60 -1.06
CA PRO A 6 -12.55 -2.70 -0.21
C PRO A 6 -11.89 -1.32 -0.22
N SER A 7 -12.67 -0.28 -0.54
CA SER A 7 -12.16 1.09 -0.53
C SER A 7 -11.78 1.53 0.88
N THR A 8 -10.89 2.51 1.00
CA THR A 8 -10.53 3.12 2.28
C THR A 8 -11.77 3.54 3.08
N ALA A 9 -12.77 4.10 2.42
CA ALA A 9 -14.03 4.48 3.06
C ALA A 9 -14.82 3.26 3.59
N ALA A 10 -14.89 2.18 2.82
CA ALA A 10 -15.58 0.96 3.23
C ALA A 10 -14.89 0.30 4.44
N ILE A 11 -13.55 0.25 4.44
CA ILE A 11 -12.78 -0.28 5.58
C ILE A 11 -12.95 0.62 6.80
N THR A 12 -12.92 1.94 6.63
CA THR A 12 -13.14 2.88 7.74
C THR A 12 -14.49 2.67 8.41
N ALA A 13 -15.56 2.55 7.61
CA ALA A 13 -16.90 2.30 8.13
C ALA A 13 -17.02 0.95 8.85
N GLU A 14 -16.37 -0.08 8.34
CA GLU A 14 -16.36 -1.40 8.96
C GLU A 14 -15.57 -1.41 10.29
N ILE A 15 -14.41 -0.77 10.32
CA ILE A 15 -13.63 -0.60 11.56
C ILE A 15 -14.46 0.11 12.62
N GLU A 16 -15.09 1.21 12.26
CA GLU A 16 -15.98 1.95 13.18
C GLU A 16 -17.07 1.05 13.75
N ALA A 17 -17.80 0.34 12.89
CA ALA A 17 -18.87 -0.56 13.29
C ALA A 17 -18.36 -1.67 14.24
N GLN A 18 -17.20 -2.27 13.91
CA GLN A 18 -16.63 -3.33 14.74
C GLN A 18 -16.05 -2.82 16.06
N VAL A 19 -15.40 -1.66 16.09
CA VAL A 19 -14.88 -1.05 17.31
C VAL A 19 -16.03 -0.71 18.27
N ILE A 20 -17.11 -0.12 17.77
CA ILE A 20 -18.28 0.25 18.57
C ILE A 20 -19.07 -0.98 19.06
N ALA A 21 -19.13 -2.06 18.27
CA ALA A 21 -19.87 -3.26 18.65
C ALA A 21 -19.10 -4.16 19.63
N ASP A 22 -17.78 -4.09 19.65
CA ASP A 22 -16.91 -4.99 20.40
C ASP A 22 -16.96 -4.71 21.91
N GLY A 23 -17.38 -5.71 22.69
CA GLY A 23 -17.49 -5.60 24.13
C GLY A 23 -16.15 -5.39 24.85
N TRP A 24 -15.06 -5.95 24.32
CA TRP A 24 -13.74 -5.76 24.89
C TRP A 24 -13.19 -4.35 24.60
N MET A 25 -13.43 -3.82 23.41
CA MET A 25 -13.08 -2.44 23.07
C MET A 25 -13.79 -1.46 24.02
N LYS A 26 -15.06 -1.67 24.32
CA LYS A 26 -15.79 -0.88 25.32
C LYS A 26 -15.19 -1.01 26.71
N ALA A 27 -14.87 -2.22 27.13
CA ALA A 27 -14.33 -2.46 28.45
C ALA A 27 -12.94 -1.84 28.68
N CYS A 28 -12.11 -1.73 27.62
CA CYS A 28 -10.78 -1.10 27.69
C CYS A 28 -10.76 0.38 27.29
N GLY A 29 -11.91 0.96 26.91
CA GLY A 29 -12.01 2.37 26.45
C GLY A 29 -11.51 2.62 25.02
N GLY A 30 -11.33 1.56 24.23
CA GLY A 30 -10.87 1.67 22.83
C GLY A 30 -11.91 2.29 21.89
N ASP A 31 -13.19 2.07 22.14
CA ASP A 31 -14.30 2.72 21.43
C ASP A 31 -14.33 4.23 21.68
N THR A 32 -14.16 4.62 22.94
CA THR A 32 -14.05 6.02 23.36
C THR A 32 -12.83 6.68 22.73
N ALA A 33 -11.66 6.00 22.74
CA ALA A 33 -10.44 6.49 22.08
C ALA A 33 -10.65 6.70 20.59
N TYR A 34 -11.29 5.75 19.89
CA TYR A 34 -11.64 5.87 18.48
C TYR A 34 -12.48 7.12 18.21
N GLN A 35 -13.55 7.33 19.00
CA GLN A 35 -14.45 8.46 18.78
C GLN A 35 -13.76 9.80 19.03
N ILE A 36 -12.99 9.92 20.11
CA ILE A 36 -12.25 11.15 20.42
C ILE A 36 -11.26 11.48 19.30
N ILE A 37 -10.50 10.50 18.84
CA ILE A 37 -9.52 10.72 17.73
C ILE A 37 -10.26 11.13 16.46
N LYS A 38 -11.33 10.44 16.09
CA LYS A 38 -12.12 10.75 14.90
C LYS A 38 -12.69 12.16 14.95
N ASP A 39 -13.35 12.54 16.07
CA ASP A 39 -13.96 13.86 16.23
C ASP A 39 -12.92 14.97 16.14
N ARG A 40 -11.74 14.77 16.72
CA ARG A 40 -10.67 15.75 16.65
C ARG A 40 -10.07 15.86 15.24
N LEU A 41 -9.86 14.74 14.55
CA LEU A 41 -9.42 14.75 13.16
C LEU A 41 -10.39 15.49 12.24
N GLN A 42 -11.69 15.32 12.42
CA GLN A 42 -12.72 16.01 11.65
C GLN A 42 -12.67 17.53 11.79
N VAL A 43 -12.24 18.03 12.96
CA VAL A 43 -12.04 19.47 13.17
C VAL A 43 -10.82 20.02 12.41
N TYR A 44 -9.76 19.23 12.29
CA TYR A 44 -8.52 19.65 11.65
C TYR A 44 -8.48 19.43 10.15
N LEU A 45 -9.20 18.43 9.66
CA LEU A 45 -9.22 18.10 8.26
C LEU A 45 -10.14 19.06 7.50
N ARG A 46 -9.72 19.49 6.32
CA ARG A 46 -10.53 20.36 5.46
C ARG A 46 -11.85 19.71 5.04
N ARG A 47 -11.88 18.38 5.00
CA ARG A 47 -13.05 17.55 4.74
C ARG A 47 -13.22 16.58 5.91
N PRO A 48 -14.31 16.64 6.65
CA PRO A 48 -14.58 15.70 7.76
C PRO A 48 -14.51 14.22 7.33
N ASP A 49 -14.90 13.93 6.08
CA ASP A 49 -14.87 12.57 5.52
C ASP A 49 -13.44 12.05 5.26
N ASP A 50 -12.44 12.92 5.31
CA ASP A 50 -11.04 12.53 5.17
C ASP A 50 -10.48 11.86 6.44
N ALA A 51 -11.20 11.88 7.57
CA ALA A 51 -10.84 11.16 8.79
C ALA A 51 -11.01 9.65 8.61
N ASN A 52 -10.11 9.03 7.84
CA ASN A 52 -10.13 7.62 7.53
C ASN A 52 -9.32 6.78 8.55
N PHE A 53 -9.39 5.47 8.41
CA PHE A 53 -8.74 4.54 9.33
C PHE A 53 -7.20 4.71 9.41
N GLU A 54 -6.56 5.18 8.34
CA GLU A 54 -5.11 5.39 8.35
C GLU A 54 -4.70 6.55 9.27
N GLN A 55 -5.46 7.66 9.23
CA GLN A 55 -5.22 8.78 10.15
C GLN A 55 -5.56 8.40 11.59
N ILE A 56 -6.67 7.70 11.80
CA ILE A 56 -7.08 7.23 13.14
C ILE A 56 -6.01 6.29 13.71
N TYR A 57 -5.55 5.33 12.90
CA TYR A 57 -4.49 4.41 13.29
C TYR A 57 -3.20 5.17 13.66
N HIS A 58 -2.78 6.11 12.80
CA HIS A 58 -1.58 6.91 13.04
C HIS A 58 -1.66 7.65 14.37
N CYS A 59 -2.75 8.37 14.63
CA CYS A 59 -2.95 9.08 15.88
C CYS A 59 -2.95 8.12 17.08
N ALA A 60 -3.66 7.00 17.00
CA ALA A 60 -3.70 6.01 18.06
C ALA A 60 -2.31 5.41 18.34
N HIS A 61 -1.56 5.12 17.27
CA HIS A 61 -0.20 4.59 17.36
C HIS A 61 0.74 5.57 18.05
N GLU A 62 0.81 6.81 17.58
CA GLU A 62 1.70 7.83 18.15
C GLU A 62 1.36 8.15 19.61
N LEU A 63 0.08 8.25 19.93
CA LEU A 63 -0.38 8.49 21.28
C LEU A 63 -0.20 7.27 22.22
N SER A 64 -0.04 6.06 21.67
CA SER A 64 0.14 4.84 22.47
C SER A 64 1.54 4.66 23.02
N TYR A 65 2.53 5.42 22.53
CA TYR A 65 3.87 5.43 23.10
C TYR A 65 3.89 6.27 24.36
N PRO A 66 3.79 5.67 25.56
CA PRO A 66 4.00 6.41 26.79
C PRO A 66 5.49 6.71 26.89
N PHE A 67 5.86 7.98 26.83
CA PHE A 67 7.12 8.37 27.40
C PHE A 67 7.04 8.06 28.88
N PRO A 68 8.04 7.37 29.45
CA PRO A 68 8.03 7.14 30.89
C PRO A 68 7.89 8.48 31.59
N LEU A 69 6.92 8.59 32.49
CA LEU A 69 6.68 9.77 33.34
C LEU A 69 7.77 9.88 34.43
N THR A 70 8.98 9.45 34.16
CA THR A 70 10.12 9.69 35.04
C THR A 70 10.50 11.16 34.90
N GLU A 71 10.55 11.85 36.02
CA GLU A 71 11.06 13.20 36.13
C GLU A 71 12.39 13.30 35.37
N GLY A 72 12.46 14.14 34.35
CA GLY A 72 13.64 14.35 33.49
C GLY A 72 13.66 13.57 32.18
N ALA A 73 12.71 12.71 31.88
CA ALA A 73 12.59 12.11 30.54
C ALA A 73 12.06 13.15 29.55
N MET A 74 12.64 13.16 28.37
CA MET A 74 12.35 14.13 27.31
C MET A 74 10.88 14.15 26.91
N ASN A 75 10.08 14.92 27.62
CA ASN A 75 8.70 15.26 27.26
C ASN A 75 8.62 16.33 26.15
N GLU A 76 9.76 16.70 25.55
CA GLU A 76 9.88 17.84 24.66
C GLU A 76 9.06 17.74 23.40
N PHE A 77 8.74 16.51 22.95
CA PHE A 77 7.96 16.27 21.73
C PHE A 77 6.48 15.97 21.96
N ARG A 78 6.03 15.83 23.20
CA ARG A 78 4.63 15.56 23.55
C ARG A 78 3.68 16.76 23.58
N PRO A 79 4.13 18.00 23.85
CA PRO A 79 3.19 19.09 24.16
C PRO A 79 2.17 19.38 23.07
N LEU A 80 2.55 19.17 21.80
CA LEU A 80 1.67 19.45 20.67
C LEU A 80 0.52 18.43 20.55
N LEU A 81 0.81 17.15 20.75
CA LEU A 81 -0.22 16.10 20.63
C LEU A 81 -1.09 15.99 21.88
N THR A 82 -0.51 16.12 23.06
CA THR A 82 -1.26 16.07 24.33
C THR A 82 -2.11 17.30 24.60
N ALA A 83 -1.75 18.46 24.05
CA ALA A 83 -2.60 19.65 24.13
C ALA A 83 -3.87 19.54 23.25
N LEU A 84 -3.85 18.68 22.24
CA LEU A 84 -4.92 18.51 21.26
C LEU A 84 -5.94 17.44 21.64
N ILE A 85 -5.51 16.45 22.42
CA ILE A 85 -6.30 15.28 22.80
C ILE A 85 -6.20 15.09 24.31
N GLU A 86 -7.34 14.87 24.97
CA GLU A 86 -7.35 14.47 26.37
C GLU A 86 -6.48 13.20 26.56
N PRO A 87 -5.81 13.06 27.72
CA PRO A 87 -4.99 11.91 27.99
C PRO A 87 -5.81 10.62 27.83
N LEU A 88 -5.48 9.86 26.80
CA LEU A 88 -6.11 8.56 26.54
C LEU A 88 -5.24 7.46 27.14
N ASP A 89 -5.86 6.40 27.65
CA ASP A 89 -5.15 5.24 28.17
C ASP A 89 -4.30 4.61 27.02
N PRO A 90 -2.98 4.50 27.17
CA PRO A 90 -2.12 3.84 26.17
C PRO A 90 -2.53 2.40 25.87
N ARG A 91 -3.15 1.71 26.82
CA ARG A 91 -3.68 0.34 26.61
C ARG A 91 -4.86 0.36 25.66
N ALA A 92 -5.78 1.33 25.84
CA ALA A 92 -6.93 1.53 24.93
C ALA A 92 -6.47 1.85 23.50
N LEU A 93 -5.45 2.71 23.36
CA LEU A 93 -4.86 3.08 22.08
C LEU A 93 -4.19 1.89 21.39
N ARG A 94 -3.41 1.09 22.12
CA ARG A 94 -2.81 -0.13 21.58
C ARG A 94 -3.86 -1.16 21.17
N ALA A 95 -4.90 -1.32 21.98
CA ALA A 95 -6.03 -2.16 21.66
C ALA A 95 -6.72 -1.71 20.36
N LEU A 96 -6.91 -0.42 20.20
CA LEU A 96 -7.48 0.17 18.98
C LEU A 96 -6.62 -0.11 17.75
N CYS A 97 -5.30 0.10 17.82
CA CYS A 97 -4.39 -0.26 16.72
C CYS A 97 -4.48 -1.74 16.36
N GLY A 98 -4.53 -2.62 17.38
CA GLY A 98 -4.71 -4.06 17.18
C GLY A 98 -6.02 -4.40 16.49
N LYS A 99 -7.12 -3.78 16.90
CA LYS A 99 -8.44 -4.00 16.30
C LYS A 99 -8.49 -3.53 14.84
N ILE A 100 -7.93 -2.36 14.55
CA ILE A 100 -7.82 -1.85 13.17
C ILE A 100 -7.05 -2.84 12.29
N THR A 101 -5.89 -3.31 12.76
CA THR A 101 -5.09 -4.30 12.03
C THR A 101 -5.86 -5.60 11.80
N ASP A 102 -6.55 -6.11 12.81
CA ASP A 102 -7.34 -7.34 12.72
C ASP A 102 -8.48 -7.23 11.70
N VAL A 103 -9.17 -6.08 11.66
CA VAL A 103 -10.23 -5.81 10.67
C VAL A 103 -9.65 -5.77 9.26
N ILE A 104 -8.50 -5.13 9.06
CA ILE A 104 -7.82 -5.09 7.77
C ILE A 104 -7.53 -6.52 7.29
N TYR A 105 -6.87 -7.34 8.13
CA TYR A 105 -6.57 -8.74 7.79
C TYR A 105 -7.82 -9.55 7.45
N SER A 106 -8.82 -9.47 8.32
CA SER A 106 -10.07 -10.19 8.16
C SER A 106 -10.76 -9.83 6.84
N ARG A 107 -10.82 -8.53 6.54
CA ARG A 107 -11.53 -8.04 5.36
C ARG A 107 -10.82 -8.38 4.07
N PHE A 108 -9.50 -8.21 4.02
CA PHE A 108 -8.72 -8.55 2.84
C PHE A 108 -8.62 -10.06 2.64
N SER A 109 -8.46 -10.87 3.71
CA SER A 109 -8.50 -12.33 3.59
C SER A 109 -9.84 -12.82 3.05
N ALA A 110 -10.95 -12.32 3.57
CA ALA A 110 -12.27 -12.65 3.07
C ALA A 110 -12.44 -12.26 1.58
N ALA A 111 -11.96 -11.09 1.18
CA ALA A 111 -11.99 -10.68 -0.23
C ALA A 111 -11.16 -11.60 -1.12
N CYS A 112 -10.05 -12.14 -0.62
CA CYS A 112 -9.21 -13.09 -1.34
C CYS A 112 -9.85 -14.47 -1.47
N ASP A 113 -10.64 -14.92 -0.46
CA ASP A 113 -11.34 -16.21 -0.47
C ASP A 113 -12.62 -16.16 -1.30
N ASP A 114 -13.39 -15.10 -1.14
CA ASP A 114 -14.73 -14.93 -1.74
C ASP A 114 -14.67 -14.21 -3.10
N ASN A 115 -13.53 -14.24 -3.79
CA ASN A 115 -13.37 -13.53 -5.05
C ASN A 115 -14.35 -14.07 -6.12
N PRO A 116 -15.41 -13.33 -6.45
CA PRO A 116 -16.41 -13.77 -7.43
C PRO A 116 -15.91 -13.65 -8.88
N LEU A 117 -14.74 -13.01 -9.09
CA LEU A 117 -14.20 -12.77 -10.42
C LEU A 117 -13.11 -13.78 -10.76
N SER A 118 -13.11 -14.17 -12.04
CA SER A 118 -12.00 -14.92 -12.60
C SER A 118 -10.72 -14.07 -12.60
N LEU A 119 -9.65 -14.59 -12.03
CA LEU A 119 -8.33 -13.97 -12.12
C LEU A 119 -7.62 -14.29 -13.46
N THR A 120 -8.27 -15.05 -14.35
CA THR A 120 -7.73 -15.41 -15.68
C THR A 120 -7.27 -14.20 -16.48
N PRO A 121 -8.01 -13.05 -16.57
CA PRO A 121 -7.53 -11.89 -17.31
C PRO A 121 -6.28 -11.27 -16.69
N LEU A 122 -6.17 -11.28 -15.35
CA LEU A 122 -4.97 -10.79 -14.65
C LEU A 122 -3.78 -11.73 -14.92
N ALA A 123 -3.98 -13.03 -14.83
CA ALA A 123 -2.96 -14.01 -15.15
C ALA A 123 -2.46 -13.86 -16.60
N ALA A 124 -3.40 -13.70 -17.55
CA ALA A 124 -3.07 -13.49 -18.96
C ALA A 124 -2.26 -12.19 -19.18
N PHE A 125 -2.60 -11.10 -18.49
CA PHE A 125 -1.86 -9.85 -18.55
C PHE A 125 -0.43 -10.01 -18.00
N ILE A 126 -0.27 -10.60 -16.82
CA ILE A 126 1.03 -10.86 -16.22
C ILE A 126 1.88 -11.73 -17.16
N GLU A 127 1.32 -12.80 -17.68
CA GLU A 127 2.01 -13.69 -18.62
C GLU A 127 2.37 -12.97 -19.92
N LYS A 128 1.49 -12.12 -20.45
CA LYS A 128 1.77 -11.32 -21.65
C LYS A 128 3.01 -10.42 -21.45
N VAL A 129 3.11 -9.73 -20.31
CA VAL A 129 4.26 -8.87 -20.01
C VAL A 129 5.53 -9.69 -19.79
N ARG A 130 5.43 -10.83 -19.09
CA ARG A 130 6.57 -11.73 -18.79
C ARG A 130 7.21 -12.37 -20.03
N ARG A 131 6.46 -12.51 -21.12
CA ARG A 131 7.02 -13.07 -22.38
C ARG A 131 8.13 -12.20 -22.98
N THR A 132 8.12 -10.92 -22.70
CA THR A 132 9.03 -9.95 -23.32
C THR A 132 9.92 -9.23 -22.32
N HIS A 133 9.59 -9.24 -21.04
CA HIS A 133 10.28 -8.48 -20.01
C HIS A 133 10.42 -9.28 -18.71
N VAL A 134 11.50 -9.07 -17.97
CA VAL A 134 11.55 -9.46 -16.55
C VAL A 134 10.57 -8.57 -15.80
N THR A 135 9.51 -9.19 -15.25
CA THR A 135 8.39 -8.44 -14.66
C THR A 135 8.52 -8.40 -13.16
N ARG A 136 8.58 -7.19 -12.60
CA ARG A 136 8.61 -6.96 -11.16
C ARG A 136 7.43 -6.10 -10.77
N ILE A 137 6.59 -6.63 -9.89
CA ILE A 137 5.35 -6.01 -9.45
C ILE A 137 5.53 -5.49 -8.04
N TYR A 138 5.27 -4.22 -7.83
CA TYR A 138 5.29 -3.57 -6.53
C TYR A 138 3.88 -3.14 -6.18
N THR A 139 3.34 -3.68 -5.09
CA THR A 139 1.97 -3.39 -4.69
C THR A 139 1.89 -2.77 -3.30
N THR A 140 1.01 -1.79 -3.15
CA THR A 140 0.62 -1.24 -1.85
C THR A 140 -0.61 -1.92 -1.26
N ASN A 141 -1.23 -2.83 -2.02
CA ASN A 141 -2.37 -3.61 -1.58
C ASN A 141 -1.93 -4.74 -0.64
N TYR A 142 -2.83 -5.13 0.25
CA TYR A 142 -2.60 -6.20 1.21
C TYR A 142 -3.05 -7.58 0.69
N ASP A 143 -3.89 -7.60 -0.36
CA ASP A 143 -4.44 -8.82 -0.95
C ASP A 143 -3.40 -9.64 -1.72
N ASP A 144 -3.71 -10.92 -1.96
CA ASP A 144 -2.82 -11.86 -2.66
C ASP A 144 -3.29 -12.21 -4.09
N PHE A 145 -4.16 -11.40 -4.71
CA PHE A 145 -4.69 -11.68 -6.05
C PHE A 145 -3.62 -11.88 -7.11
N ILE A 146 -2.52 -11.14 -7.02
CA ILE A 146 -1.40 -11.28 -7.95
C ILE A 146 -0.77 -12.66 -7.81
N LEU A 147 -0.59 -13.16 -6.58
CA LEU A 147 -0.07 -14.50 -6.33
C LEU A 147 -1.07 -15.60 -6.69
N GLN A 148 -2.36 -15.37 -6.51
CA GLN A 148 -3.39 -16.30 -6.98
C GLN A 148 -3.39 -16.39 -8.52
N ALA A 149 -3.16 -15.26 -9.22
CA ALA A 149 -3.07 -15.21 -10.67
C ALA A 149 -1.75 -15.76 -11.23
N ALA A 150 -0.65 -15.62 -10.51
CA ALA A 150 0.71 -16.02 -10.90
C ALA A 150 1.48 -16.56 -9.67
N PRO A 151 1.23 -17.80 -9.23
CA PRO A 151 1.75 -18.34 -7.97
C PRO A 151 3.26 -18.65 -8.00
N ASP A 152 3.88 -18.57 -9.15
CA ASP A 152 5.32 -18.75 -9.35
C ASP A 152 6.14 -17.45 -9.18
N LEU A 153 5.49 -16.32 -8.98
CA LEU A 153 6.18 -15.05 -8.71
C LEU A 153 6.94 -15.11 -7.38
N TYR A 154 8.17 -14.64 -7.41
CA TYR A 154 9.00 -14.59 -6.21
C TYR A 154 8.59 -13.43 -5.31
N THR A 155 8.43 -13.69 -4.02
CA THR A 155 7.97 -12.70 -3.03
C THR A 155 9.09 -12.16 -2.14
N GLY A 156 10.30 -12.65 -2.28
CA GLY A 156 11.40 -12.43 -1.32
C GLY A 156 11.49 -13.53 -0.25
N PHE A 157 10.56 -14.49 -0.27
CA PHE A 157 10.51 -15.65 0.60
C PHE A 157 10.56 -16.93 -0.22
N ALA A 158 10.92 -18.05 0.38
CA ALA A 158 10.96 -19.31 -0.34
C ALA A 158 9.55 -19.72 -0.80
N ASN A 159 9.42 -20.14 -2.06
CA ASN A 159 8.14 -20.56 -2.64
C ASN A 159 7.68 -21.96 -2.20
N VAL A 160 8.46 -22.63 -1.35
CA VAL A 160 8.14 -23.99 -0.91
C VAL A 160 7.25 -23.91 0.33
N PRO A 161 6.11 -24.63 0.37
CA PRO A 161 5.34 -24.76 1.58
C PRO A 161 6.19 -25.39 2.68
N ALA A 162 6.77 -24.59 3.54
CA ALA A 162 7.45 -25.06 4.73
C ALA A 162 6.41 -25.22 5.86
N ALA A 163 6.62 -26.18 6.72
CA ALA A 163 5.89 -26.26 7.98
C ALA A 163 6.33 -25.09 8.87
N GLY A 164 5.59 -23.97 8.81
CA GLY A 164 5.86 -22.81 9.63
C GLY A 164 6.15 -21.53 8.85
N PRO A 165 6.40 -20.42 9.56
CA PRO A 165 6.68 -19.12 8.95
C PRO A 165 8.05 -19.12 8.27
N GLN A 166 8.11 -18.53 7.07
CA GLN A 166 9.34 -18.41 6.30
C GLN A 166 10.05 -17.10 6.60
N GLN A 167 11.35 -17.18 6.77
CA GLN A 167 12.21 -16.02 6.96
C GLN A 167 12.57 -15.37 5.63
N PHE A 168 12.76 -14.06 5.64
CA PHE A 168 13.28 -13.31 4.51
C PHE A 168 14.79 -13.54 4.35
N GLU A 169 15.16 -14.12 3.21
CA GLU A 169 16.56 -14.46 2.91
C GLU A 169 17.21 -13.36 2.06
N LEU A 170 17.92 -12.45 2.73
CA LEU A 170 18.49 -11.26 2.12
C LEU A 170 19.40 -11.58 0.93
N ARG A 171 20.25 -12.60 1.07
CA ARG A 171 21.17 -13.00 -0.01
C ARG A 171 20.41 -13.51 -1.22
N GLU A 172 19.49 -14.43 -1.01
CA GLU A 172 18.66 -15.00 -2.07
C GLU A 172 17.82 -13.91 -2.75
N PHE A 173 17.26 -12.96 -1.99
CA PHE A 173 16.50 -11.81 -2.53
C PHE A 173 17.31 -11.02 -3.57
N TRP A 174 18.58 -10.72 -3.30
CA TRP A 174 19.42 -9.97 -4.23
C TRP A 174 20.00 -10.82 -5.36
N GLU A 175 20.17 -12.12 -5.17
CA GLU A 175 20.62 -13.06 -6.21
C GLU A 175 19.51 -13.36 -7.23
N ARG A 176 18.23 -13.27 -6.86
CA ARG A 176 17.06 -13.58 -7.71
C ARG A 176 16.43 -12.36 -8.39
N ARG A 177 17.23 -11.32 -8.67
CA ARG A 177 16.71 -10.10 -9.29
C ARG A 177 16.19 -10.28 -10.73
N ASP A 178 16.59 -11.34 -11.42
CA ASP A 178 16.13 -11.66 -12.77
C ASP A 178 14.86 -12.51 -12.80
N ASP A 179 14.37 -12.92 -11.63
CA ASP A 179 13.10 -13.64 -11.52
C ASP A 179 11.91 -12.68 -11.61
N GLY A 180 10.80 -13.16 -12.20
CA GLY A 180 9.51 -12.49 -12.06
C GLY A 180 9.11 -12.44 -10.59
N SER A 181 8.72 -11.26 -10.09
CA SER A 181 8.51 -11.08 -8.67
C SER A 181 7.32 -10.18 -8.32
N VAL A 182 6.78 -10.35 -7.11
CA VAL A 182 5.81 -9.44 -6.50
C VAL A 182 6.23 -9.07 -5.08
N PHE A 183 6.32 -7.76 -4.81
CA PHE A 183 6.77 -7.22 -3.54
C PHE A 183 5.68 -6.33 -2.91
N TYR A 184 5.32 -6.64 -1.67
CA TYR A 184 4.25 -6.00 -0.92
C TYR A 184 4.79 -4.84 -0.09
N LEU A 185 4.79 -3.65 -0.66
CA LEU A 185 5.39 -2.44 -0.07
C LEU A 185 4.75 -2.01 1.26
N HIS A 186 3.48 -2.27 1.44
CA HIS A 186 2.74 -1.91 2.65
C HIS A 186 2.36 -3.13 3.51
N GLY A 187 2.94 -4.28 3.23
CA GLY A 187 2.58 -5.53 3.89
C GLY A 187 1.58 -6.37 3.09
N SER A 188 1.28 -7.54 3.60
CA SER A 188 0.37 -8.52 2.96
C SER A 188 -0.37 -9.29 4.03
N VAL A 189 -1.54 -9.84 3.67
CA VAL A 189 -2.28 -10.81 4.50
C VAL A 189 -1.53 -12.11 4.80
N HIS A 190 -0.33 -12.28 4.22
CA HIS A 190 0.59 -13.39 4.49
C HIS A 190 1.73 -13.03 5.44
N LEU A 191 1.90 -11.76 5.80
CA LEU A 191 3.02 -11.33 6.65
C LEU A 191 2.63 -11.27 8.12
N GLY A 192 3.52 -11.71 9.00
CA GLY A 192 3.32 -11.68 10.43
C GLY A 192 4.62 -11.80 11.21
N PHE A 193 4.52 -11.64 12.54
CA PHE A 193 5.62 -11.77 13.48
C PHE A 193 5.51 -13.13 14.18
N PRO A 194 6.31 -14.13 13.85
CA PRO A 194 6.22 -15.44 14.50
C PRO A 194 6.48 -15.35 15.98
N HIS A 195 5.78 -16.19 16.76
CA HIS A 195 6.03 -16.33 18.18
C HIS A 195 5.99 -17.81 18.57
N PRO A 196 7.06 -18.38 19.13
CA PRO A 196 8.38 -17.76 19.36
C PRO A 196 9.07 -17.36 18.07
N MET A 197 9.95 -16.35 18.14
CA MET A 197 10.74 -15.94 16.99
C MET A 197 11.71 -17.07 16.61
N PRO A 198 11.84 -17.38 15.30
CA PRO A 198 12.83 -18.34 14.83
C PRO A 198 14.26 -17.89 15.16
N GLU A 199 15.17 -18.87 15.35
CA GLU A 199 16.58 -18.60 15.57
C GLU A 199 17.17 -17.79 14.39
N GLY A 200 17.96 -16.77 14.69
CA GLY A 200 18.57 -15.90 13.70
C GLY A 200 17.69 -14.75 13.22
N SER A 201 16.43 -14.67 13.66
CA SER A 201 15.56 -13.54 13.35
C SER A 201 15.88 -12.34 14.23
N GLU A 202 15.81 -11.13 13.66
CA GLU A 202 15.88 -9.90 14.42
C GLU A 202 14.50 -9.51 14.99
N ILE A 203 14.50 -8.76 16.08
CA ILE A 203 13.26 -8.29 16.70
C ILE A 203 12.44 -7.47 15.72
N GLY A 204 11.23 -7.95 15.44
CA GLY A 204 10.30 -7.29 14.54
C GLY A 204 10.53 -7.57 13.05
N ASP A 205 11.30 -8.61 12.70
CA ASP A 205 11.36 -9.13 11.34
C ASP A 205 10.03 -9.78 10.97
N LEU A 206 9.53 -9.45 9.79
CA LEU A 206 8.33 -10.07 9.24
C LEU A 206 8.67 -11.38 8.55
N HIS A 207 7.81 -12.35 8.75
CA HIS A 207 7.88 -13.68 8.16
C HIS A 207 6.65 -13.91 7.28
N TRP A 208 6.80 -14.78 6.30
CA TRP A 208 5.73 -15.19 5.41
C TRP A 208 5.05 -16.45 5.93
N PHE A 209 3.74 -16.39 6.06
CA PHE A 209 2.88 -17.51 6.42
C PHE A 209 2.09 -17.95 5.18
N HIS A 210 2.05 -19.25 4.88
CA HIS A 210 1.24 -19.74 3.77
C HIS A 210 -0.26 -19.57 4.01
N ALA A 211 -0.69 -19.81 5.25
CA ALA A 211 -2.08 -19.64 5.62
C ALA A 211 -2.31 -18.21 6.15
N ARG A 212 -3.24 -17.49 5.54
CA ARG A 212 -3.62 -16.12 5.96
C ARG A 212 -4.16 -16.06 7.39
N ASP A 213 -4.91 -17.09 7.82
CA ASP A 213 -5.40 -17.19 9.20
C ASP A 213 -4.27 -17.33 10.23
N GLU A 214 -3.18 -17.99 9.86
CA GLU A 214 -1.99 -18.06 10.72
C GLU A 214 -1.28 -16.71 10.74
N ALA A 215 -1.08 -16.08 9.59
CA ALA A 215 -0.51 -14.73 9.53
C ALA A 215 -1.31 -13.74 10.39
N ARG A 216 -2.64 -13.80 10.34
CA ARG A 216 -3.52 -12.94 11.13
C ARG A 216 -3.27 -13.06 12.64
N LYS A 217 -3.03 -14.26 13.16
CA LYS A 217 -2.71 -14.48 14.58
C LYS A 217 -1.40 -13.79 14.99
N HIS A 218 -0.53 -13.56 14.02
CA HIS A 218 0.78 -12.94 14.19
C HIS A 218 0.89 -11.56 13.55
N ALA A 219 -0.24 -10.91 13.23
CA ALA A 219 -0.27 -9.62 12.54
C ALA A 219 0.29 -8.46 13.37
N ARG A 220 0.50 -8.67 14.66
CA ARG A 220 0.99 -7.66 15.60
C ARG A 220 2.11 -8.20 16.46
N PHE A 221 3.17 -7.41 16.59
CA PHE A 221 4.20 -7.57 17.60
C PHE A 221 3.97 -6.55 18.71
N ASP A 222 3.66 -7.00 19.88
CA ASP A 222 3.47 -6.20 21.08
C ASP A 222 4.47 -6.71 22.13
N GLY A 223 5.67 -6.16 22.07
CA GLY A 223 6.75 -6.56 22.96
C GLY A 223 6.59 -5.91 24.33
N SER A 224 5.81 -6.54 25.23
CA SER A 224 5.79 -6.13 26.63
C SER A 224 7.18 -6.19 27.27
N ASP A 225 8.04 -7.06 26.74
CA ASP A 225 9.37 -7.35 27.27
C ASP A 225 10.49 -6.65 26.48
N VAL A 226 10.15 -5.93 25.40
CA VAL A 226 11.12 -5.23 24.56
C VAL A 226 10.79 -3.75 24.52
N SER A 227 11.65 -2.96 25.11
CA SER A 227 11.56 -1.51 25.05
C SER A 227 12.70 -0.92 24.23
N ARG A 228 12.45 0.21 23.60
CA ARG A 228 13.48 1.04 23.00
C ARG A 228 14.40 1.60 24.11
N MET A 229 15.54 2.15 23.71
CA MET A 229 16.47 2.77 24.66
C MET A 229 15.85 3.93 25.45
N ASP A 230 14.79 4.54 24.92
CA ASP A 230 14.00 5.58 25.59
C ASP A 230 12.91 5.01 26.54
N GLY A 231 12.84 3.68 26.70
CA GLY A 231 11.88 3.00 27.55
C GLY A 231 10.49 2.81 26.93
N ALA A 232 10.27 3.28 25.70
CA ALA A 232 8.99 3.06 25.01
C ALA A 232 8.87 1.60 24.57
N GLN A 233 7.70 0.99 24.82
CA GLN A 233 7.41 -0.36 24.34
C GLN A 233 7.32 -0.37 22.81
N ILE A 234 7.91 -1.39 22.18
CA ILE A 234 7.84 -1.55 20.73
C ILE A 234 6.50 -2.19 20.38
N MET A 235 5.70 -1.47 19.60
CA MET A 235 4.50 -2.01 18.97
C MET A 235 4.67 -1.92 17.44
N ARG A 236 4.51 -3.04 16.75
CA ARG A 236 4.58 -3.11 15.29
C ARG A 236 3.40 -3.90 14.75
N THR A 237 2.99 -3.55 13.54
CA THR A 237 1.99 -4.31 12.78
C THR A 237 2.60 -4.75 11.47
N SER A 238 2.17 -5.89 10.96
CA SER A 238 2.67 -6.45 9.70
C SER A 238 2.14 -5.73 8.47
N VAL A 239 1.12 -4.89 8.64
CA VAL A 239 0.65 -3.97 7.61
C VAL A 239 1.15 -2.56 7.91
N VAL A 240 1.71 -1.92 6.89
CA VAL A 240 2.16 -0.53 6.95
C VAL A 240 0.97 0.36 6.63
N THR A 241 0.35 0.90 7.67
CA THR A 241 -0.76 1.83 7.55
C THR A 241 -0.49 3.09 8.37
N GLY A 242 -1.21 4.16 8.12
CA GLY A 242 -1.00 5.44 8.78
C GLY A 242 -0.15 6.41 7.96
N LEU A 243 0.06 7.61 8.51
CA LEU A 243 0.72 8.71 7.79
C LEU A 243 2.24 8.63 7.87
N ASP A 244 2.80 8.07 8.94
CA ASP A 244 4.24 7.89 9.11
C ASP A 244 4.73 6.54 8.57
N LYS A 245 4.52 6.33 7.28
CA LYS A 245 4.97 5.11 6.62
C LYS A 245 6.49 5.00 6.57
N LEU A 246 7.20 6.14 6.52
CA LEU A 246 8.66 6.17 6.35
C LEU A 246 9.43 5.51 7.49
N SER A 247 9.02 5.68 8.74
CA SER A 247 9.68 5.05 9.89
C SER A 247 9.56 3.52 9.86
N ARG A 248 8.54 3.00 9.19
CA ARG A 248 8.27 1.56 9.06
C ARG A 248 8.97 0.94 7.85
N LEU A 249 9.41 1.76 6.90
CA LEU A 249 10.13 1.26 5.72
C LEU A 249 11.53 0.73 6.04
N GLN A 250 12.03 0.94 7.25
CA GLN A 250 13.29 0.35 7.71
C GLN A 250 13.17 -1.12 8.13
N GLN A 251 11.94 -1.63 8.26
CA GLN A 251 11.68 -3.00 8.67
C GLN A 251 11.85 -3.97 7.49
N ARG A 252 12.49 -5.13 7.72
CA ARG A 252 12.51 -6.21 6.72
C ARG A 252 11.13 -6.85 6.56
N PRO A 253 10.71 -7.18 5.33
CA PRO A 253 11.41 -7.05 4.05
C PRO A 253 11.24 -5.68 3.37
N MET A 254 10.40 -4.76 3.90
CA MET A 254 10.02 -3.51 3.25
C MET A 254 11.23 -2.66 2.84
N SER A 255 12.22 -2.52 3.70
CA SER A 255 13.46 -1.79 3.40
C SER A 255 14.12 -2.26 2.10
N HIS A 256 14.16 -3.58 1.90
CA HIS A 256 14.74 -4.17 0.69
C HIS A 256 13.82 -4.05 -0.52
N TYR A 257 12.51 -4.17 -0.34
CA TYR A 257 11.54 -3.96 -1.42
C TYR A 257 11.61 -2.53 -1.96
N TYR A 258 11.74 -1.52 -1.09
CA TYR A 258 11.89 -0.13 -1.53
C TYR A 258 13.24 0.14 -2.19
N ALA A 259 14.32 -0.45 -1.69
CA ALA A 259 15.63 -0.36 -2.35
C ALA A 259 15.59 -1.00 -3.75
N ALA A 260 14.93 -2.14 -3.87
CA ALA A 260 14.73 -2.83 -5.14
C ALA A 260 13.86 -2.00 -6.10
N LEU A 261 12.74 -1.44 -5.62
CA LEU A 261 11.88 -0.54 -6.40
C LEU A 261 12.69 0.64 -6.98
N ALA A 262 13.49 1.29 -6.14
CA ALA A 262 14.32 2.42 -6.58
C ALA A 262 15.28 2.00 -7.70
N ALA A 263 15.98 0.86 -7.54
CA ALA A 263 16.91 0.35 -8.55
C ALA A 263 16.18 -0.04 -9.85
N ASP A 264 15.02 -0.71 -9.75
CA ASP A 264 14.28 -1.19 -10.91
C ASP A 264 13.66 -0.06 -11.71
N LEU A 265 13.14 0.97 -11.04
CA LEU A 265 12.59 2.15 -11.72
C LEU A 265 13.66 2.89 -12.55
N MET A 266 14.93 2.89 -12.11
CA MET A 266 16.03 3.51 -12.86
C MET A 266 16.47 2.69 -14.06
N GLN A 267 16.13 1.40 -14.12
CA GLN A 267 16.53 0.46 -15.16
C GLN A 267 15.37 -0.07 -15.99
N ALA A 268 14.16 0.43 -15.73
CA ALA A 268 12.96 -0.07 -16.38
C ALA A 268 12.93 0.26 -17.87
N ASP A 269 12.59 -0.73 -18.70
CA ASP A 269 12.30 -0.54 -20.11
C ASP A 269 10.87 0.03 -20.32
N ILE A 270 9.98 -0.23 -19.36
CA ILE A 270 8.59 0.23 -19.35
C ILE A 270 8.06 0.28 -17.92
N ILE A 271 7.25 1.27 -17.60
CA ILE A 271 6.64 1.45 -16.27
C ILE A 271 5.10 1.41 -16.41
N TYR A 272 4.48 0.51 -15.67
CA TYR A 272 3.02 0.48 -15.48
C TYR A 272 2.66 1.01 -14.10
N VAL A 273 1.81 2.01 -14.03
CA VAL A 273 1.22 2.53 -12.80
C VAL A 273 -0.27 2.23 -12.81
N ILE A 274 -0.71 1.34 -11.94
CA ILE A 274 -2.07 0.76 -12.00
C ILE A 274 -2.83 1.07 -10.71
N GLY A 275 -4.01 1.70 -10.82
CA GLY A 275 -4.92 1.96 -9.70
C GLY A 275 -4.32 2.86 -8.61
N SER A 276 -3.40 3.75 -8.97
CA SER A 276 -2.73 4.63 -8.02
C SER A 276 -3.45 5.96 -7.86
N GLY A 277 -3.85 6.28 -6.62
CA GLY A 277 -4.33 7.62 -6.28
C GLY A 277 -3.23 8.69 -6.25
N LEU A 278 -1.97 8.33 -6.46
CA LEU A 278 -0.79 9.20 -6.37
C LEU A 278 -0.68 9.95 -5.03
N THR A 279 -1.14 9.32 -3.97
CA THR A 279 -1.12 9.90 -2.60
C THR A 279 0.08 9.45 -1.76
N ASP A 280 0.77 8.39 -2.17
CA ASP A 280 1.95 7.87 -1.50
C ASP A 280 3.21 8.63 -1.95
N LEU A 281 3.51 9.73 -1.28
CA LEU A 281 4.59 10.66 -1.65
C LEU A 281 5.97 9.99 -1.76
N HIS A 282 6.24 8.99 -0.93
CA HIS A 282 7.50 8.24 -0.97
C HIS A 282 7.63 7.35 -2.23
N LEU A 283 6.53 6.80 -2.76
CA LEU A 283 6.53 6.11 -4.05
C LEU A 283 6.66 7.11 -5.21
N ASN A 284 5.89 8.18 -5.14
CA ASN A 284 5.89 9.21 -6.17
C ASN A 284 7.27 9.84 -6.33
N SER A 285 8.05 9.99 -5.25
CA SER A 285 9.41 10.55 -5.34
C SER A 285 10.32 9.70 -6.23
N TRP A 286 10.29 8.38 -6.08
CA TRP A 286 11.07 7.47 -6.93
C TRP A 286 10.59 7.47 -8.38
N LEU A 287 9.29 7.46 -8.61
CA LEU A 287 8.71 7.55 -9.95
C LEU A 287 9.08 8.85 -10.65
N ARG A 288 8.99 9.98 -9.93
CA ARG A 288 9.38 11.29 -10.46
C ARG A 288 10.86 11.36 -10.79
N GLU A 289 11.70 10.78 -9.96
CA GLU A 289 13.15 10.72 -10.17
C GLU A 289 13.50 9.88 -11.41
N ALA A 290 12.94 8.68 -11.52
CA ALA A 290 13.09 7.81 -12.69
C ALA A 290 12.65 8.52 -13.98
N ARG A 291 11.48 9.16 -13.97
CA ARG A 291 10.97 9.93 -15.12
C ARG A 291 11.83 11.15 -15.46
N SER A 292 12.49 11.73 -14.46
CA SER A 292 13.41 12.86 -14.70
C SER A 292 14.73 12.42 -15.32
N LEU A 293 15.23 11.26 -14.92
CA LEU A 293 16.48 10.70 -15.44
C LEU A 293 16.31 10.04 -16.82
N SER A 294 15.19 9.39 -17.03
CA SER A 294 14.88 8.64 -18.24
C SER A 294 13.48 9.00 -18.79
N PRO A 295 13.28 10.23 -19.30
CA PRO A 295 11.98 10.68 -19.76
C PRO A 295 11.43 9.90 -20.95
N ALA A 296 12.29 9.24 -21.74
CA ALA A 296 11.91 8.43 -22.88
C ALA A 296 11.36 7.04 -22.51
N VAL A 297 11.52 6.58 -21.26
CA VAL A 297 10.96 5.29 -20.83
C VAL A 297 9.44 5.35 -20.88
N PRO A 298 8.77 4.46 -21.64
CA PRO A 298 7.32 4.43 -21.72
C PRO A 298 6.67 4.27 -20.35
N LEU A 299 5.67 5.11 -20.05
CA LEU A 299 4.86 5.02 -18.83
C LEU A 299 3.39 4.85 -19.20
N LEU A 300 2.78 3.79 -18.72
CA LEU A 300 1.35 3.55 -18.83
C LEU A 300 0.68 3.78 -17.49
N PHE A 301 -0.28 4.70 -17.45
CA PHE A 301 -1.09 4.99 -16.28
C PHE A 301 -2.51 4.44 -16.48
N ILE A 302 -2.89 3.45 -15.68
CA ILE A 302 -4.16 2.73 -15.81
C ILE A 302 -4.98 2.98 -14.56
N ASP A 303 -6.07 3.73 -14.70
CA ASP A 303 -6.93 4.09 -13.56
C ASP A 303 -8.37 4.38 -14.03
N TYR A 304 -9.25 4.70 -13.10
CA TYR A 304 -10.64 5.06 -13.36
C TYR A 304 -10.86 6.57 -13.24
N TRP A 305 -11.49 7.18 -14.25
CA TRP A 305 -11.70 8.64 -14.32
C TRP A 305 -13.16 9.10 -14.28
N ASN A 306 -14.11 8.20 -14.22
CA ASN A 306 -15.54 8.53 -14.31
C ASN A 306 -15.89 9.34 -15.59
N GLY A 307 -15.45 8.83 -16.74
CA GLY A 307 -15.56 9.45 -18.05
C GLY A 307 -14.19 9.53 -18.73
N HIS A 308 -14.17 10.03 -19.95
CA HIS A 308 -12.90 10.13 -20.69
C HIS A 308 -11.95 11.13 -20.03
N PHE A 309 -10.67 10.76 -19.91
CA PHE A 309 -9.65 11.56 -19.22
C PHE A 309 -9.59 13.02 -19.71
N LEU A 310 -9.65 13.25 -21.04
CA LEU A 310 -9.58 14.60 -21.61
C LEU A 310 -10.82 15.45 -21.33
N GLU A 311 -11.95 14.84 -21.04
CA GLU A 311 -13.25 15.47 -20.83
C GLU A 311 -13.59 15.60 -19.33
N ALA A 312 -12.83 14.94 -18.46
CA ALA A 312 -13.10 14.91 -17.03
C ALA A 312 -12.94 16.29 -16.40
N THR A 313 -14.03 16.82 -15.85
CA THR A 313 -14.08 18.14 -15.21
C THR A 313 -14.29 18.06 -13.70
N ALA A 314 -14.58 16.87 -13.15
CA ALA A 314 -14.76 16.66 -11.72
C ALA A 314 -13.49 17.07 -10.94
N PHE A 315 -13.67 17.62 -9.76
CA PHE A 315 -12.56 18.10 -8.91
C PHE A 315 -11.49 17.02 -8.67
N ASP A 316 -11.91 15.78 -8.41
CA ASP A 316 -10.96 14.68 -8.17
C ASP A 316 -10.19 14.29 -9.43
N ALA A 317 -10.81 14.40 -10.61
CA ALA A 317 -10.13 14.18 -11.87
C ALA A 317 -9.08 15.27 -12.15
N GLN A 318 -9.41 16.53 -11.87
CA GLN A 318 -8.45 17.65 -11.99
C GLN A 318 -7.29 17.50 -11.00
N ARG A 319 -7.55 17.05 -9.77
CA ARG A 319 -6.50 16.77 -8.80
C ARG A 319 -5.56 15.67 -9.27
N LYS A 320 -6.10 14.55 -9.78
CA LYS A 320 -5.28 13.47 -10.36
C LYS A 320 -4.44 13.96 -11.54
N GLU A 321 -5.00 14.79 -12.40
CA GLU A 321 -4.27 15.39 -13.51
C GLU A 321 -3.07 16.22 -13.05
N ILE A 322 -3.26 17.06 -12.04
CA ILE A 322 -2.18 17.84 -11.42
C ILE A 322 -1.11 16.92 -10.85
N LEU A 323 -1.51 15.84 -10.19
CA LEU A 323 -0.58 14.85 -9.65
C LEU A 323 0.17 14.09 -10.76
N LEU A 324 -0.49 13.70 -11.84
CA LEU A 324 0.19 13.12 -13.01
C LEU A 324 1.28 14.04 -13.55
N PHE A 325 0.97 15.33 -13.70
CA PHE A 325 1.94 16.32 -14.15
C PHE A 325 3.11 16.47 -13.16
N HIS A 326 2.83 16.67 -11.88
CA HIS A 326 3.86 16.95 -10.89
C HIS A 326 4.68 15.71 -10.50
N GLU A 327 4.01 14.57 -10.34
CA GLU A 327 4.64 13.37 -9.79
C GLU A 327 5.20 12.45 -10.88
N LEU A 328 4.53 12.34 -12.03
CA LEU A 328 4.95 11.42 -13.08
C LEU A 328 5.47 12.10 -14.34
N ARG A 329 5.47 13.43 -14.39
CA ARG A 329 5.86 14.20 -15.58
C ARG A 329 5.03 13.87 -16.81
N VAL A 330 3.76 13.53 -16.63
CA VAL A 330 2.83 13.23 -17.73
C VAL A 330 2.10 14.50 -18.15
N TYR A 331 2.29 14.90 -19.40
CA TYR A 331 1.71 16.11 -20.00
C TYR A 331 0.63 15.70 -21.01
N ALA A 332 -0.60 15.54 -20.56
CA ALA A 332 -1.67 15.04 -21.44
C ALA A 332 -2.81 16.03 -21.70
N LYS A 333 -2.84 17.17 -20.99
CA LYS A 333 -3.83 18.24 -21.19
C LYS A 333 -3.17 19.59 -21.47
N GLY A 334 -3.92 20.52 -22.07
CA GLY A 334 -3.48 21.86 -22.42
C GLY A 334 -3.48 22.13 -23.92
N PRO A 335 -2.95 23.26 -24.39
CA PRO A 335 -2.98 23.63 -25.80
C PRO A 335 -2.21 22.67 -26.73
N PHE A 336 -1.37 21.83 -26.15
CA PHE A 336 -0.68 20.73 -26.83
C PHE A 336 -1.17 19.36 -26.28
N GLY A 337 -2.48 19.27 -26.02
CA GLY A 337 -3.10 18.13 -25.34
C GLY A 337 -2.84 16.78 -25.99
N GLY A 338 -2.99 15.73 -25.20
CA GLY A 338 -2.82 14.35 -25.65
C GLY A 338 -3.77 13.97 -26.77
N VAL A 339 -3.39 12.95 -27.50
CA VAL A 339 -4.17 12.39 -28.60
C VAL A 339 -5.01 11.22 -28.10
N ARG A 340 -6.32 11.29 -28.33
CA ARG A 340 -7.22 10.17 -28.06
C ARG A 340 -6.95 9.02 -29.02
N VAL A 341 -6.84 7.82 -28.48
CA VAL A 341 -6.69 6.57 -29.24
C VAL A 341 -7.76 5.58 -28.79
N GLY A 342 -8.62 5.16 -29.70
CA GLY A 342 -9.77 4.35 -29.34
C GLY A 342 -10.71 5.07 -28.36
N ASP A 343 -11.38 4.30 -27.51
CA ASP A 343 -12.40 4.82 -26.60
C ASP A 343 -11.85 5.30 -25.26
N HIS A 344 -10.73 4.72 -24.78
CA HIS A 344 -10.28 4.89 -23.41
C HIS A 344 -8.79 5.26 -23.26
N TRP A 345 -8.05 5.32 -24.36
CA TRP A 345 -6.64 5.70 -24.32
C TRP A 345 -6.41 7.16 -24.67
N THR A 346 -5.49 7.77 -23.96
CA THR A 346 -4.92 9.07 -24.28
C THR A 346 -3.40 8.96 -24.32
N LEU A 347 -2.78 9.29 -25.45
CA LEU A 347 -1.33 9.41 -25.58
C LEU A 347 -0.88 10.83 -25.25
N SER A 348 0.23 10.96 -24.53
CA SER A 348 0.90 12.26 -24.34
C SER A 348 1.44 12.77 -25.70
N PRO A 349 1.54 14.11 -25.90
CA PRO A 349 2.02 14.69 -27.15
C PRO A 349 3.44 14.26 -27.53
N ASP A 350 4.27 13.95 -26.54
CA ASP A 350 5.65 13.49 -26.70
C ASP A 350 5.75 11.97 -26.92
N GLY A 351 4.62 11.26 -26.90
CA GLY A 351 4.57 9.81 -27.08
C GLY A 351 5.18 8.99 -25.94
N THR A 352 5.64 9.63 -24.86
CA THR A 352 6.31 8.90 -23.75
C THR A 352 5.37 8.32 -22.72
N SER A 353 4.08 8.71 -22.75
CA SER A 353 3.10 8.24 -21.76
C SER A 353 1.76 7.92 -22.42
N ALA A 354 1.06 6.94 -21.86
CA ALA A 354 -0.30 6.58 -22.24
C ALA A 354 -1.18 6.46 -20.98
N ILE A 355 -2.40 6.98 -21.05
CA ILE A 355 -3.38 6.96 -19.97
C ILE A 355 -4.58 6.15 -20.39
N TRP A 356 -4.95 5.14 -19.61
CA TRP A 356 -6.21 4.41 -19.71
C TRP A 356 -7.16 4.89 -18.60
N ASP A 357 -8.38 5.29 -18.96
CA ASP A 357 -9.30 6.00 -18.07
C ASP A 357 -10.51 5.19 -17.58
N ASN A 358 -10.67 3.94 -18.02
CA ASN A 358 -11.85 3.12 -17.71
C ASN A 358 -11.61 2.03 -16.66
N GLY A 359 -10.60 2.20 -15.81
CA GLY A 359 -10.31 1.28 -14.72
C GLY A 359 -9.60 0.00 -15.14
N PHE A 360 -8.98 -0.67 -14.17
CA PHE A 360 -8.11 -1.81 -14.45
C PHE A 360 -8.85 -3.04 -14.97
N GLN A 361 -10.07 -3.29 -14.46
CA GLN A 361 -10.86 -4.44 -14.91
C GLN A 361 -11.22 -4.36 -16.40
N HIS A 362 -11.62 -3.17 -16.87
CA HIS A 362 -11.91 -2.96 -18.29
C HIS A 362 -10.64 -2.99 -19.13
N PHE A 363 -9.52 -2.50 -18.59
CA PHE A 363 -8.22 -2.65 -19.24
C PHE A 363 -7.85 -4.13 -19.44
N LEU A 364 -8.04 -4.97 -18.44
CA LEU A 364 -7.77 -6.41 -18.57
C LEU A 364 -8.63 -7.07 -19.64
N ALA A 365 -9.84 -6.58 -19.89
CA ALA A 365 -10.69 -7.07 -20.99
C ALA A 365 -10.26 -6.54 -22.37
N ALA A 366 -9.58 -5.39 -22.42
CA ALA A 366 -9.10 -4.73 -23.63
C ALA A 366 -7.57 -4.79 -23.80
N GLN A 367 -6.89 -5.72 -23.11
CA GLN A 367 -5.42 -5.79 -23.12
C GLN A 367 -4.80 -6.09 -24.50
N ASP A 368 -5.59 -6.48 -25.48
CA ASP A 368 -5.14 -6.67 -26.86
C ASP A 368 -4.76 -5.35 -27.54
N GLU A 369 -5.34 -4.22 -27.09
CA GLU A 369 -5.00 -2.87 -27.56
C GLU A 369 -3.59 -2.43 -27.11
N LEU A 370 -3.03 -3.07 -26.09
CA LEU A 370 -1.76 -2.68 -25.48
C LEU A 370 -0.60 -2.66 -26.48
N ASP A 371 -0.54 -3.64 -27.38
CA ASP A 371 0.56 -3.75 -28.36
C ASP A 371 0.52 -2.59 -29.38
N GLU A 372 -0.69 -2.17 -29.78
CA GLU A 372 -0.88 -1.00 -30.63
C GLU A 372 -0.44 0.29 -29.92
N ILE A 373 -0.85 0.46 -28.66
CA ILE A 373 -0.46 1.63 -27.85
C ILE A 373 1.06 1.72 -27.70
N LEU A 374 1.71 0.61 -27.33
CA LEU A 374 3.17 0.56 -27.18
C LEU A 374 3.90 0.83 -28.52
N SER A 375 3.34 0.36 -29.63
CA SER A 375 3.88 0.65 -30.95
C SER A 375 3.80 2.13 -31.29
N ARG A 376 2.68 2.78 -30.99
CA ARG A 376 2.48 4.22 -31.22
C ARG A 376 3.39 5.06 -30.33
N MET A 377 3.62 4.66 -29.06
CA MET A 377 4.56 5.33 -28.16
C MET A 377 5.98 5.30 -28.71
N LYS A 378 6.45 4.17 -29.25
CA LYS A 378 7.79 4.02 -29.84
C LYS A 378 8.00 4.80 -31.14
N SER A 379 6.93 5.10 -31.86
CA SER A 379 7.03 5.80 -33.16
C SER A 379 7.22 7.32 -33.03
N VAL A 380 7.03 7.87 -31.83
CA VAL A 380 7.13 9.30 -31.53
C VAL A 380 8.45 9.64 -30.79
N ALA A 381 9.06 8.66 -30.14
CA ALA A 381 10.34 8.78 -29.48
C ALA A 381 11.52 8.56 -30.47
#